data_69ef84350642cb869643a219f9307a02
#
_entry.id   69ef84350642cb869643a219f9307a02
#
_cell.length_a   1.000
_cell.length_b   1.000
_cell.length_c   1.000
_cell.angle_alpha   90.00
_cell.angle_beta   90.00
_cell.angle_gamma   90.00
#
_symmetry.space_group_name_H-M   'P 1'
#
loop_
_entity.id
_entity.type
_entity.pdbx_description
1 polymer ?
#
loop_
_entity_poly.entity_id
_entity_poly.type
_entity_poly.pdbx_seq_one_letter_code
_entity_poly.pdbx_strand_id
1 'polypeptide(L)'
;MKKKFTVVIFTDLDGSLLHRDTFQFDSIKDYIKSLVNQGVIIIPNSSKTEKEIEKFNEELGINLPYISENGSSIHGLNLITSNFPDKLILSREKDELLKIFENKVPEKLKEKFFQISKMSKKEQENILGQKGVKLKDALNRKYTLPFLFKGNKNEKNKLLKVLNSNSLTLQEGGRVLNLCDNINKVKSMNRVVKILKKTEDKIKTIAVGDNYNDLDMLKSCDIPCLVFNDQFIQDQINIDNLIFSNKPSPEGWADVIKTALLKLNY
;
A
#
# COMPACT_ATOMS: atom_id res chain seq x y z
N MET A 1 -26.20 -13.64 17.30
CA MET A 1 -25.43 -14.82 16.83
C MET A 1 -23.94 -14.50 16.94
N LYS A 2 -23.09 -15.39 17.52
CA LYS A 2 -21.63 -15.20 17.46
C LYS A 2 -21.19 -15.28 16.00
N LYS A 3 -20.45 -14.28 15.52
CA LYS A 3 -19.86 -14.31 14.17
C LYS A 3 -18.95 -15.54 14.06
N LYS A 4 -19.06 -16.28 12.95
CA LYS A 4 -18.25 -17.49 12.72
C LYS A 4 -16.77 -17.19 12.50
N PHE A 5 -16.41 -15.95 12.13
CA PHE A 5 -15.05 -15.49 11.83
C PHE A 5 -14.99 -13.96 11.78
N THR A 6 -13.79 -13.42 11.90
CA THR A 6 -13.49 -11.99 11.71
C THR A 6 -13.04 -11.74 10.28
N VAL A 7 -13.64 -10.75 9.62
CA VAL A 7 -13.23 -10.31 8.28
C VAL A 7 -12.23 -9.18 8.39
N VAL A 8 -11.10 -9.32 7.71
CA VAL A 8 -10.05 -8.30 7.61
C VAL A 8 -9.83 -7.94 6.14
N ILE A 9 -10.04 -6.69 5.80
CA ILE A 9 -9.83 -6.14 4.46
C ILE A 9 -8.51 -5.38 4.44
N PHE A 10 -7.55 -5.85 3.65
CA PHE A 10 -6.35 -5.08 3.30
C PHE A 10 -6.58 -4.40 1.95
N THR A 11 -6.46 -3.10 1.90
CA THR A 11 -6.74 -2.36 0.67
C THR A 11 -5.62 -1.40 0.31
N ASP A 12 -5.21 -1.40 -0.97
CA ASP A 12 -4.49 -0.24 -1.47
C ASP A 12 -5.42 0.99 -1.48
N LEU A 13 -4.83 2.18 -1.58
CA LEU A 13 -5.56 3.44 -1.60
C LEU A 13 -5.71 3.99 -3.02
N ASP A 14 -4.62 4.42 -3.65
CA ASP A 14 -4.66 5.17 -4.91
C ASP A 14 -5.05 4.29 -6.11
N GLY A 15 -6.21 4.52 -6.69
CA GLY A 15 -6.74 3.69 -7.78
C GLY A 15 -7.50 2.45 -7.31
N SER A 16 -7.42 2.11 -6.01
CA SER A 16 -8.20 1.03 -5.39
C SER A 16 -9.39 1.56 -4.60
N LEU A 17 -9.16 2.15 -3.43
CA LEU A 17 -10.21 2.76 -2.60
C LEU A 17 -10.46 4.21 -2.99
N LEU A 18 -9.40 4.97 -3.29
CA LEU A 18 -9.45 6.36 -3.70
C LEU A 18 -9.44 6.47 -5.23
N HIS A 19 -10.17 7.43 -5.77
CA HIS A 19 -10.06 7.78 -7.18
C HIS A 19 -8.60 8.09 -7.53
N ARG A 20 -8.10 7.50 -8.61
CA ARG A 20 -6.68 7.53 -9.01
C ARG A 20 -6.06 8.94 -9.08
N ASP A 21 -6.82 9.90 -9.63
CA ASP A 21 -6.28 11.25 -9.93
C ASP A 21 -6.74 12.30 -8.92
N THR A 22 -7.99 12.20 -8.45
CA THR A 22 -8.59 13.20 -7.56
C THR A 22 -8.45 12.84 -6.08
N PHE A 23 -8.19 11.55 -5.77
CA PHE A 23 -8.15 10.97 -4.43
C PHE A 23 -9.48 11.07 -3.66
N GLN A 24 -10.58 11.35 -4.36
CA GLN A 24 -11.92 11.41 -3.77
C GLN A 24 -12.46 9.99 -3.52
N PHE A 25 -13.31 9.85 -2.49
CA PHE A 25 -13.98 8.61 -2.10
C PHE A 25 -15.33 8.85 -1.42
N ASP A 26 -15.88 10.06 -1.55
CA ASP A 26 -17.11 10.47 -0.86
C ASP A 26 -18.29 9.55 -1.17
N SER A 27 -18.38 9.02 -2.41
CA SER A 27 -19.47 8.13 -2.84
C SER A 27 -19.52 6.80 -2.07
N ILE A 28 -18.42 6.37 -1.44
CA ILE A 28 -18.35 5.11 -0.69
C ILE A 28 -18.09 5.31 0.81
N LYS A 29 -17.97 6.54 1.27
CA LYS A 29 -17.61 6.88 2.65
C LYS A 29 -18.54 6.26 3.69
N ASP A 30 -19.84 6.36 3.48
CA ASP A 30 -20.84 5.78 4.38
C ASP A 30 -20.83 4.25 4.35
N TYR A 31 -20.51 3.67 3.18
CA TYR A 31 -20.35 2.22 3.06
C TYR A 31 -19.15 1.72 3.86
N ILE A 32 -18.00 2.40 3.80
CA ILE A 32 -16.82 2.08 4.63
C ILE A 32 -17.20 2.12 6.12
N LYS A 33 -17.86 3.19 6.57
CA LYS A 33 -18.31 3.33 7.97
C LYS A 33 -19.27 2.21 8.37
N SER A 34 -20.19 1.84 7.50
CA SER A 34 -21.14 0.76 7.77
C SER A 34 -20.44 -0.59 7.97
N LEU A 35 -19.41 -0.89 7.18
CA LEU A 35 -18.59 -2.10 7.31
C LEU A 35 -17.87 -2.14 8.66
N VAL A 36 -17.24 -1.04 9.05
CA VAL A 36 -16.57 -0.93 10.37
C VAL A 36 -17.55 -1.11 11.50
N ASN A 37 -18.73 -0.50 11.44
CA ASN A 37 -19.80 -0.66 12.45
C ASN A 37 -20.32 -2.11 12.51
N GLN A 38 -20.23 -2.87 11.42
CA GLN A 38 -20.55 -4.30 11.39
C GLN A 38 -19.40 -5.16 11.93
N GLY A 39 -18.27 -4.56 12.32
CA GLY A 39 -17.10 -5.23 12.88
C GLY A 39 -16.16 -5.82 11.82
N VAL A 40 -16.20 -5.32 10.60
CA VAL A 40 -15.17 -5.58 9.58
C VAL A 40 -13.95 -4.72 9.91
N ILE A 41 -12.78 -5.33 9.96
CA ILE A 41 -11.50 -4.62 10.15
C ILE A 41 -11.00 -4.20 8.78
N ILE A 42 -10.86 -2.91 8.54
CA ILE A 42 -10.33 -2.36 7.28
C ILE A 42 -8.95 -1.77 7.56
N ILE A 43 -7.96 -2.19 6.78
CA ILE A 43 -6.55 -1.79 6.94
C ILE A 43 -6.03 -1.29 5.60
N PRO A 44 -5.97 0.02 5.37
CA PRO A 44 -5.20 0.59 4.28
C PRO A 44 -3.76 0.07 4.28
N ASN A 45 -3.28 -0.42 3.14
CA ASN A 45 -1.93 -0.94 2.94
C ASN A 45 -1.33 -0.31 1.70
N SER A 46 -0.73 0.87 1.86
CA SER A 46 -0.45 1.79 0.77
C SER A 46 1.02 2.20 0.67
N SER A 47 1.39 2.71 -0.49
CA SER A 47 2.66 3.42 -0.71
C SER A 47 2.68 4.82 -0.08
N LYS A 48 1.53 5.32 0.39
CA LYS A 48 1.40 6.62 1.04
C LYS A 48 2.16 6.70 2.35
N THR A 49 2.55 7.91 2.71
CA THR A 49 3.17 8.23 4.00
C THR A 49 2.16 8.16 5.14
N GLU A 50 2.66 8.09 6.37
CA GLU A 50 1.87 8.19 7.60
C GLU A 50 0.94 9.43 7.55
N LYS A 51 1.49 10.59 7.18
CA LYS A 51 0.72 11.85 7.10
C LYS A 51 -0.41 11.85 6.07
N GLU A 52 -0.19 11.21 4.92
CA GLU A 52 -1.23 11.09 3.90
C GLU A 52 -2.38 10.17 4.37
N ILE A 53 -2.06 9.09 5.11
CA ILE A 53 -3.09 8.16 5.60
C ILE A 53 -3.81 8.72 6.82
N GLU A 54 -3.12 9.47 7.71
CA GLU A 54 -3.76 10.20 8.80
C GLU A 54 -4.83 11.16 8.25
N LYS A 55 -4.52 11.91 7.19
CA LYS A 55 -5.50 12.80 6.54
C LYS A 55 -6.67 12.04 5.91
N PHE A 56 -6.40 10.89 5.29
CA PHE A 56 -7.48 10.02 4.82
C PHE A 56 -8.41 9.62 5.98
N ASN A 57 -7.88 9.23 7.13
CA ASN A 57 -8.66 8.90 8.32
C ASN A 57 -9.47 10.11 8.84
N GLU A 58 -8.85 11.30 8.86
CA GLU A 58 -9.54 12.55 9.21
C GLU A 58 -10.70 12.85 8.25
N GLU A 59 -10.47 12.75 6.93
CA GLU A 59 -11.50 12.95 5.92
C GLU A 59 -12.60 11.87 6.00
N LEU A 60 -12.24 10.63 6.29
CA LEU A 60 -13.20 9.54 6.52
C LEU A 60 -14.03 9.78 7.78
N GLY A 61 -13.47 10.43 8.80
CA GLY A 61 -14.10 10.72 10.09
C GLY A 61 -14.13 9.52 11.04
N ILE A 62 -13.29 8.51 10.81
CA ILE A 62 -12.98 7.39 11.71
C ILE A 62 -11.51 7.01 11.58
N ASN A 63 -10.92 6.52 12.67
CA ASN A 63 -9.55 6.06 12.67
C ASN A 63 -9.48 4.58 12.31
N LEU A 64 -8.91 4.27 11.15
CA LEU A 64 -8.57 2.90 10.75
C LEU A 64 -7.11 2.60 11.13
N PRO A 65 -6.79 1.37 11.57
CA PRO A 65 -5.42 0.91 11.56
C PRO A 65 -4.90 0.88 10.12
N TYR A 66 -3.59 1.08 9.90
CA TYR A 66 -3.05 1.17 8.55
C TYR A 66 -1.59 0.72 8.44
N ILE A 67 -1.17 0.46 7.22
CA ILE A 67 0.19 0.13 6.83
C ILE A 67 0.66 1.20 5.85
N SER A 68 1.77 1.88 6.16
CA SER A 68 2.31 2.96 5.35
C SER A 68 3.60 2.58 4.65
N GLU A 69 3.98 3.40 3.65
CA GLU A 69 5.22 3.31 2.88
C GLU A 69 5.53 1.88 2.41
N ASN A 70 4.52 1.24 1.74
CA ASN A 70 4.63 -0.10 1.14
C ASN A 70 4.97 -1.22 2.14
N GLY A 71 4.50 -1.13 3.38
CA GLY A 71 4.73 -2.15 4.39
C GLY A 71 5.79 -1.79 5.42
N SER A 72 6.36 -0.59 5.36
CA SER A 72 7.47 -0.18 6.23
C SER A 72 7.06 0.05 7.68
N SER A 73 5.83 0.46 7.93
CA SER A 73 5.29 0.61 9.30
C SER A 73 3.80 0.31 9.37
N ILE A 74 3.38 -0.21 10.51
CA ILE A 74 1.99 -0.55 10.85
C ILE A 74 1.57 0.35 12.00
N HIS A 75 0.36 0.91 11.94
CA HIS A 75 -0.16 1.88 12.90
C HIS A 75 -1.57 1.50 13.33
N GLY A 76 -1.93 1.88 14.56
CA GLY A 76 -3.29 1.83 15.06
C GLY A 76 -3.83 0.42 15.32
N LEU A 77 -3.01 -0.61 15.50
CA LEU A 77 -3.51 -1.95 15.85
C LEU A 77 -4.19 -1.97 17.22
N ASN A 78 -3.83 -1.06 18.13
CA ASN A 78 -4.48 -0.85 19.42
C ASN A 78 -5.95 -0.40 19.28
N LEU A 79 -6.37 0.11 18.13
CA LEU A 79 -7.78 0.41 17.82
C LEU A 79 -8.63 -0.87 17.68
N ILE A 80 -8.01 -2.01 17.38
CA ILE A 80 -8.68 -3.30 17.28
C ILE A 80 -8.80 -3.92 18.67
N THR A 81 -7.71 -3.89 19.44
CA THR A 81 -7.67 -4.27 20.84
C THR A 81 -6.50 -3.58 21.54
N SER A 82 -6.74 -3.09 22.76
CA SER A 82 -5.75 -2.35 23.57
C SER A 82 -4.45 -3.11 23.84
N ASN A 83 -4.48 -4.44 23.74
CA ASN A 83 -3.30 -5.29 23.93
C ASN A 83 -2.34 -5.30 22.73
N PHE A 84 -2.73 -4.71 21.59
CA PHE A 84 -1.87 -4.61 20.42
C PHE A 84 -1.08 -3.30 20.44
N PRO A 85 0.11 -3.27 19.82
CA PRO A 85 0.91 -2.06 19.75
C PRO A 85 0.21 -1.00 18.88
N ASP A 86 0.36 0.26 19.28
CA ASP A 86 -0.07 1.39 18.46
C ASP A 86 0.76 1.48 17.17
N LYS A 87 2.08 1.26 17.27
CA LYS A 87 3.00 1.35 16.12
C LYS A 87 3.99 0.19 16.09
N LEU A 88 4.22 -0.37 14.89
CA LEU A 88 5.29 -1.31 14.60
C LEU A 88 6.10 -0.83 13.40
N ILE A 89 7.40 -0.67 13.58
CA ILE A 89 8.34 -0.33 12.52
C ILE A 89 8.95 -1.63 12.01
N LEU A 90 8.87 -1.86 10.69
CA LEU A 90 9.36 -3.07 10.02
C LEU A 90 10.55 -2.79 9.09
N SER A 91 10.89 -1.54 8.87
CA SER A 91 11.94 -1.07 7.98
C SER A 91 12.97 -0.21 8.72
N ARG A 92 14.17 -0.16 8.21
CA ARG A 92 15.17 0.85 8.59
C ARG A 92 14.72 2.23 8.11
N GLU A 93 15.28 3.27 8.73
CA GLU A 93 15.02 4.65 8.32
C GLU A 93 15.67 4.97 6.96
N LYS A 94 15.07 5.88 6.21
CA LYS A 94 15.50 6.27 4.85
C LYS A 94 16.98 6.70 4.78
N ASP A 95 17.48 7.37 5.83
CA ASP A 95 18.86 7.86 5.86
C ASP A 95 19.88 6.70 6.00
N GLU A 96 19.51 5.62 6.68
CA GLU A 96 20.30 4.40 6.72
C GLU A 96 20.28 3.69 5.36
N LEU A 97 19.09 3.61 4.70
CA LEU A 97 18.99 3.04 3.36
C LEU A 97 19.86 3.83 2.37
N LEU A 98 19.85 5.16 2.47
CA LEU A 98 20.67 6.02 1.61
C LEU A 98 22.16 5.80 1.86
N LYS A 99 22.61 5.68 3.12
CA LYS A 99 24.00 5.36 3.44
C LYS A 99 24.46 4.02 2.84
N ILE A 100 23.60 2.99 2.90
CA ILE A 100 23.89 1.70 2.27
C ILE A 100 23.96 1.84 0.75
N PHE A 101 23.02 2.55 0.13
CA PHE A 101 23.01 2.84 -1.29
C PHE A 101 24.31 3.53 -1.73
N GLU A 102 24.71 4.61 -1.05
CA GLU A 102 25.91 5.39 -1.37
C GLU A 102 27.19 4.54 -1.25
N ASN A 103 27.26 3.65 -0.27
CA ASN A 103 28.43 2.82 -0.02
C ASN A 103 28.53 1.58 -0.93
N LYS A 104 27.41 1.05 -1.41
CA LYS A 104 27.35 -0.27 -2.07
C LYS A 104 27.05 -0.20 -3.56
N VAL A 105 26.40 0.85 -4.03
CA VAL A 105 26.03 0.98 -5.43
C VAL A 105 27.20 1.60 -6.23
N PRO A 106 27.60 1.00 -7.37
CA PRO A 106 28.62 1.57 -8.25
C PRO A 106 28.27 2.95 -8.76
N GLU A 107 29.25 3.83 -8.88
CA GLU A 107 29.08 5.25 -9.27
C GLU A 107 28.26 5.41 -10.56
N LYS A 108 28.58 4.63 -11.60
CA LYS A 108 27.86 4.64 -12.89
C LYS A 108 26.34 4.38 -12.78
N LEU A 109 25.89 3.71 -11.72
CA LEU A 109 24.47 3.50 -11.44
C LEU A 109 23.89 4.61 -10.58
N LYS A 110 24.67 5.21 -9.67
CA LYS A 110 24.26 6.35 -8.84
C LYS A 110 24.00 7.58 -9.69
N GLU A 111 24.80 7.86 -10.72
CA GLU A 111 24.62 8.97 -11.67
C GLU A 111 23.24 8.94 -12.37
N LYS A 112 22.59 7.77 -12.40
CA LYS A 112 21.27 7.57 -13.00
C LYS A 112 20.12 7.62 -11.98
N PHE A 113 20.43 7.82 -10.73
CA PHE A 113 19.48 7.88 -9.62
C PHE A 113 19.18 9.33 -9.27
N PHE A 114 17.94 9.76 -9.53
CA PHE A 114 17.49 11.13 -9.32
C PHE A 114 16.46 11.16 -8.19
N GLN A 115 16.90 11.51 -7.01
CA GLN A 115 16.07 11.56 -5.81
C GLN A 115 15.04 12.69 -5.93
N ILE A 116 13.75 12.37 -5.77
CA ILE A 116 12.65 13.34 -5.94
C ILE A 116 12.79 14.51 -4.96
N SER A 117 13.16 14.25 -3.71
CA SER A 117 13.30 15.32 -2.69
C SER A 117 14.39 16.35 -3.00
N LYS A 118 15.33 16.05 -3.91
CA LYS A 118 16.39 16.96 -4.35
C LYS A 118 16.03 17.75 -5.63
N MET A 119 14.89 17.50 -6.22
CA MET A 119 14.41 18.18 -7.42
C MET A 119 13.74 19.51 -7.07
N SER A 120 13.57 20.38 -8.06
CA SER A 120 12.79 21.60 -7.90
C SER A 120 11.34 21.29 -7.55
N LYS A 121 10.67 22.20 -6.82
CA LYS A 121 9.25 22.03 -6.44
C LYS A 121 8.35 21.77 -7.64
N LYS A 122 8.59 22.45 -8.76
CA LYS A 122 7.82 22.26 -10.01
C LYS A 122 7.98 20.85 -10.59
N GLU A 123 9.19 20.29 -10.56
CA GLU A 123 9.43 18.89 -10.99
C GLU A 123 8.75 17.91 -10.05
N GLN A 124 8.86 18.11 -8.74
CA GLN A 124 8.18 17.29 -7.74
C GLN A 124 6.66 17.28 -7.96
N GLU A 125 6.05 18.46 -8.18
CA GLU A 125 4.63 18.61 -8.48
C GLU A 125 4.22 17.87 -9.75
N ASN A 126 5.01 17.98 -10.81
CA ASN A 126 4.74 17.31 -12.08
C ASN A 126 4.86 15.78 -11.98
N ILE A 127 5.89 15.28 -11.29
CA ILE A 127 6.16 13.85 -11.15
C ILE A 127 5.14 13.19 -10.24
N LEU A 128 4.89 13.78 -9.06
CA LEU A 128 4.00 13.20 -8.06
C LEU A 128 2.52 13.52 -8.31
N GLY A 129 2.21 14.52 -9.18
CA GLY A 129 0.85 14.95 -9.46
C GLY A 129 0.16 15.61 -8.26
N GLN A 130 0.93 16.09 -7.28
CA GLN A 130 0.43 16.68 -6.04
C GLN A 130 1.02 18.07 -5.83
N LYS A 131 0.29 18.97 -5.16
CA LYS A 131 0.69 20.35 -4.92
C LYS A 131 0.49 20.76 -3.46
N GLY A 132 1.15 21.84 -3.05
CA GLY A 132 0.96 22.45 -1.75
C GLY A 132 1.20 21.50 -0.58
N VAL A 133 0.23 21.41 0.32
CA VAL A 133 0.32 20.57 1.52
C VAL A 133 0.35 19.08 1.16
N LYS A 134 -0.42 18.63 0.15
CA LYS A 134 -0.42 17.22 -0.30
C LYS A 134 0.98 16.79 -0.77
N LEU A 135 1.69 17.64 -1.52
CA LEU A 135 3.07 17.36 -1.93
C LEU A 135 4.01 17.26 -0.72
N LYS A 136 3.88 18.18 0.26
CA LYS A 136 4.69 18.16 1.48
C LYS A 136 4.48 16.85 2.25
N ASP A 137 3.25 16.39 2.37
CA ASP A 137 2.91 15.14 3.05
C ASP A 137 3.46 13.91 2.31
N ALA A 138 3.33 13.86 0.98
CA ALA A 138 3.89 12.78 0.16
C ALA A 138 5.42 12.69 0.20
N LEU A 139 6.10 13.82 0.42
CA LEU A 139 7.56 13.88 0.60
C LEU A 139 8.01 13.62 2.04
N ASN A 140 7.10 13.62 3.03
CA ASN A 140 7.41 13.36 4.44
C ASN A 140 7.61 11.87 4.72
N ARG A 141 8.49 11.24 3.96
CA ARG A 141 8.80 9.81 4.08
C ARG A 141 9.83 9.54 5.15
N LYS A 142 9.65 8.46 5.89
CA LYS A 142 10.54 8.02 6.96
C LYS A 142 11.37 6.79 6.55
N TYR A 143 10.82 5.94 5.69
CA TYR A 143 11.32 4.59 5.43
C TYR A 143 11.59 4.30 3.95
N THR A 144 11.18 5.16 3.05
CA THR A 144 11.34 4.99 1.61
C THR A 144 11.88 6.24 0.94
N LEU A 145 12.59 6.06 -0.17
CA LEU A 145 13.19 7.15 -0.96
C LEU A 145 12.65 7.09 -2.39
N PRO A 146 11.71 7.98 -2.77
CA PRO A 146 11.23 8.05 -4.13
C PRO A 146 12.27 8.68 -5.05
N PHE A 147 12.44 8.09 -6.25
CA PHE A 147 13.40 8.54 -7.24
C PHE A 147 13.00 8.17 -8.67
N LEU A 148 13.63 8.84 -9.64
CA LEU A 148 13.62 8.44 -11.03
C LEU A 148 14.95 7.74 -11.36
N PHE A 149 14.88 6.64 -12.10
CA PHE A 149 16.06 5.96 -12.60
C PHE A 149 16.15 6.11 -14.12
N LYS A 150 17.18 6.82 -14.60
CA LYS A 150 17.40 7.11 -16.02
C LYS A 150 18.34 6.08 -16.69
N GLY A 151 18.40 4.86 -16.15
CA GLY A 151 19.11 3.74 -16.74
C GLY A 151 18.21 2.86 -17.61
N ASN A 152 18.83 2.05 -18.47
CA ASN A 152 18.11 1.03 -19.23
C ASN A 152 17.75 -0.19 -18.37
N LYS A 153 17.00 -1.14 -18.94
CA LYS A 153 16.54 -2.36 -18.25
C LYS A 153 17.68 -3.19 -17.65
N ASN A 154 18.81 -3.32 -18.37
CA ASN A 154 19.97 -4.08 -17.87
C ASN A 154 20.61 -3.39 -16.66
N GLU A 155 20.71 -2.07 -16.68
CA GLU A 155 21.24 -1.27 -15.58
C GLU A 155 20.32 -1.31 -14.37
N LYS A 156 19.00 -1.23 -14.56
CA LYS A 156 18.01 -1.42 -13.49
C LYS A 156 18.15 -2.82 -12.86
N ASN A 157 18.33 -3.86 -13.67
CA ASN A 157 18.54 -5.23 -13.16
C ASN A 157 19.87 -5.36 -12.39
N LYS A 158 20.94 -4.69 -12.83
CA LYS A 158 22.22 -4.65 -12.08
C LYS A 158 22.03 -3.93 -10.75
N LEU A 159 21.34 -2.78 -10.75
CA LEU A 159 21.02 -2.05 -9.52
C LEU A 159 20.24 -2.93 -8.55
N LEU A 160 19.17 -3.58 -9.01
CA LEU A 160 18.38 -4.51 -8.20
C LEU A 160 19.23 -5.62 -7.57
N LYS A 161 20.16 -6.22 -8.31
CA LYS A 161 21.05 -7.26 -7.77
C LYS A 161 21.91 -6.72 -6.63
N VAL A 162 22.51 -5.54 -6.82
CA VAL A 162 23.34 -4.90 -5.78
C VAL A 162 22.50 -4.56 -4.54
N LEU A 163 21.30 -4.02 -4.74
CA LEU A 163 20.41 -3.68 -3.62
C LEU A 163 19.97 -4.91 -2.85
N ASN A 164 19.53 -5.97 -3.55
CA ASN A 164 19.08 -7.21 -2.93
C ASN A 164 20.19 -7.88 -2.10
N SER A 165 21.45 -7.84 -2.57
CA SER A 165 22.60 -8.36 -1.81
C SER A 165 22.86 -7.58 -0.53
N ASN A 166 22.29 -6.39 -0.36
CA ASN A 166 22.42 -5.54 0.82
C ASN A 166 21.09 -5.37 1.58
N SER A 167 20.15 -6.29 1.37
CA SER A 167 18.81 -6.27 1.99
C SER A 167 18.00 -5.00 1.68
N LEU A 168 18.27 -4.39 0.53
CA LEU A 168 17.48 -3.30 -0.05
C LEU A 168 16.74 -3.79 -1.28
N THR A 169 15.69 -3.09 -1.67
CA THR A 169 14.97 -3.39 -2.92
C THR A 169 14.44 -2.11 -3.57
N LEU A 170 13.95 -2.28 -4.79
CA LEU A 170 13.18 -1.26 -5.49
C LEU A 170 11.73 -1.69 -5.56
N GLN A 171 10.84 -0.81 -5.15
CA GLN A 171 9.42 -0.99 -5.36
C GLN A 171 8.92 -0.01 -6.40
N GLU A 172 8.16 -0.51 -7.36
CA GLU A 172 7.51 0.33 -8.36
C GLU A 172 6.24 0.91 -7.76
N GLY A 173 6.17 2.22 -7.67
CA GLY A 173 4.95 2.96 -7.44
C GLY A 173 4.30 3.32 -8.77
N GLY A 174 3.08 3.84 -8.77
CA GLY A 174 2.41 4.24 -10.01
C GLY A 174 3.15 5.33 -10.82
N ARG A 175 4.06 6.09 -10.20
CA ARG A 175 4.74 7.26 -10.84
C ARG A 175 6.25 7.27 -10.65
N VAL A 176 6.77 6.63 -9.63
CA VAL A 176 8.20 6.65 -9.26
C VAL A 176 8.65 5.29 -8.74
N LEU A 177 9.96 5.05 -8.78
CA LEU A 177 10.57 3.97 -8.03
C LEU A 177 10.82 4.42 -6.59
N ASN A 178 10.74 3.47 -5.65
CA ASN A 178 11.09 3.70 -4.26
C ASN A 178 12.24 2.78 -3.87
N LEU A 179 13.34 3.36 -3.38
CA LEU A 179 14.36 2.61 -2.66
C LEU A 179 13.81 2.33 -1.27
N CYS A 180 13.80 1.08 -0.87
CA CYS A 180 13.25 0.63 0.41
C CYS A 180 14.01 -0.57 0.96
N ASP A 181 13.75 -0.87 2.21
CA ASP A 181 14.17 -2.11 2.84
C ASP A 181 13.50 -3.32 2.18
N ASN A 182 13.97 -4.52 2.44
CA ASN A 182 13.36 -5.75 1.94
C ASN A 182 12.04 -6.07 2.66
N ILE A 183 11.12 -5.13 2.61
CA ILE A 183 9.75 -5.22 3.10
C ILE A 183 8.77 -4.88 1.95
N ASN A 184 7.56 -5.37 2.00
CA ASN A 184 6.51 -5.08 1.03
C ASN A 184 5.11 -5.24 1.67
N LYS A 185 4.07 -4.90 0.91
CA LYS A 185 2.68 -4.97 1.35
C LYS A 185 2.28 -6.35 1.89
N VAL A 186 2.75 -7.44 1.28
CA VAL A 186 2.37 -8.80 1.73
C VAL A 186 3.07 -9.20 3.04
N LYS A 187 4.32 -8.82 3.23
CA LYS A 187 5.06 -9.14 4.48
C LYS A 187 4.41 -8.44 5.68
N SER A 188 4.02 -7.19 5.53
CA SER A 188 3.34 -6.43 6.58
C SER A 188 1.90 -6.93 6.81
N MET A 189 1.15 -7.25 5.75
CA MET A 189 -0.16 -7.90 5.85
C MET A 189 -0.06 -9.20 6.68
N ASN A 190 0.87 -10.08 6.34
CA ASN A 190 1.08 -11.33 7.07
C ASN A 190 1.50 -11.10 8.53
N ARG A 191 2.26 -10.03 8.81
CA ARG A 191 2.60 -9.63 10.19
C ARG A 191 1.35 -9.24 10.97
N VAL A 192 0.45 -8.46 10.39
CA VAL A 192 -0.84 -8.08 11.00
C VAL A 192 -1.69 -9.32 11.25
N VAL A 193 -1.90 -10.17 10.25
CA VAL A 193 -2.69 -11.41 10.40
C VAL A 193 -2.14 -12.29 11.53
N LYS A 194 -0.80 -12.40 11.64
CA LYS A 194 -0.16 -13.15 12.74
C LYS A 194 -0.45 -12.54 14.12
N ILE A 195 -0.56 -11.22 14.20
CA ILE A 195 -0.90 -10.52 15.45
C ILE A 195 -2.36 -10.76 15.79
N LEU A 196 -3.27 -10.57 14.84
CA LEU A 196 -4.71 -10.76 15.01
C LEU A 196 -5.07 -12.19 15.43
N LYS A 197 -4.39 -13.20 14.89
CA LYS A 197 -4.57 -14.62 15.28
C LYS A 197 -4.29 -14.93 16.75
N LYS A 198 -3.75 -13.98 17.52
CA LYS A 198 -3.58 -14.16 18.98
C LYS A 198 -4.88 -13.95 19.76
N THR A 199 -5.84 -13.23 19.19
CA THR A 199 -7.13 -12.90 19.82
C THR A 199 -8.33 -13.36 19.01
N GLU A 200 -8.15 -13.62 17.72
CA GLU A 200 -9.20 -14.03 16.80
C GLU A 200 -9.01 -15.49 16.35
N ASP A 201 -9.93 -16.37 16.70
CA ASP A 201 -9.84 -17.82 16.40
C ASP A 201 -9.86 -18.09 14.89
N LYS A 202 -10.70 -17.37 14.16
CA LYS A 202 -10.88 -17.54 12.71
C LYS A 202 -10.89 -16.19 12.00
N ILE A 203 -9.94 -15.99 11.09
CA ILE A 203 -9.82 -14.79 10.27
C ILE A 203 -10.05 -15.16 8.82
N LYS A 204 -10.82 -14.33 8.12
CA LYS A 204 -10.94 -14.33 6.67
C LYS A 204 -10.39 -13.02 6.12
N THR A 205 -9.44 -13.12 5.21
CA THR A 205 -8.75 -11.97 4.63
C THR A 205 -9.28 -11.67 3.23
N ILE A 206 -9.57 -10.40 2.98
CA ILE A 206 -9.85 -9.85 1.65
C ILE A 206 -8.71 -8.90 1.33
N ALA A 207 -8.11 -9.00 0.15
CA ALA A 207 -7.15 -8.01 -0.32
C ALA A 207 -7.69 -7.29 -1.56
N VAL A 208 -7.53 -5.96 -1.61
CA VAL A 208 -7.99 -5.13 -2.72
C VAL A 208 -6.83 -4.33 -3.27
N GLY A 209 -6.64 -4.37 -4.58
CA GLY A 209 -5.63 -3.64 -5.32
C GLY A 209 -6.11 -3.29 -6.73
N ASP A 210 -5.31 -2.54 -7.47
CA ASP A 210 -5.60 -2.14 -8.85
C ASP A 210 -4.40 -2.28 -9.79
N ASN A 211 -3.22 -2.68 -9.27
CA ASN A 211 -1.97 -2.63 -10.04
C ASN A 211 -1.03 -3.81 -9.73
N TYR A 212 0.06 -3.92 -10.49
CA TYR A 212 1.08 -4.98 -10.37
C TYR A 212 1.73 -5.07 -8.98
N ASN A 213 1.92 -3.93 -8.30
CA ASN A 213 2.48 -3.89 -6.94
C ASN A 213 1.58 -4.50 -5.86
N ASP A 214 0.30 -4.78 -6.18
CA ASP A 214 -0.67 -5.40 -5.28
C ASP A 214 -0.76 -6.92 -5.47
N LEU A 215 -0.26 -7.47 -6.59
CA LEU A 215 -0.46 -8.87 -6.95
C LEU A 215 0.00 -9.86 -5.87
N ASP A 216 1.13 -9.59 -5.22
CA ASP A 216 1.62 -10.47 -4.15
C ASP A 216 0.68 -10.44 -2.93
N MET A 217 0.10 -9.28 -2.62
CA MET A 217 -0.90 -9.15 -1.56
C MET A 217 -2.20 -9.89 -1.94
N LEU A 218 -2.66 -9.75 -3.18
CA LEU A 218 -3.84 -10.46 -3.70
C LEU A 218 -3.65 -11.98 -3.69
N LYS A 219 -2.50 -12.49 -4.09
CA LYS A 219 -2.18 -13.93 -4.05
C LYS A 219 -2.10 -14.52 -2.65
N SER A 220 -1.94 -13.68 -1.63
CA SER A 220 -1.68 -14.10 -0.24
C SER A 220 -2.90 -14.01 0.67
N CYS A 221 -4.09 -13.68 0.16
CA CYS A 221 -5.32 -13.56 0.92
C CYS A 221 -6.33 -14.68 0.60
N ASP A 222 -7.40 -14.79 1.39
CA ASP A 222 -8.48 -15.76 1.13
C ASP A 222 -9.34 -15.34 -0.08
N ILE A 223 -9.62 -14.04 -0.24
CA ILE A 223 -10.42 -13.50 -1.35
C ILE A 223 -9.69 -12.32 -1.98
N PRO A 224 -9.06 -12.54 -3.14
CA PRO A 224 -8.45 -11.47 -3.92
C PRO A 224 -9.50 -10.65 -4.68
N CYS A 225 -9.33 -9.33 -4.66
CA CYS A 225 -10.21 -8.36 -5.31
C CYS A 225 -9.38 -7.38 -6.14
N LEU A 226 -9.73 -7.20 -7.40
CA LEU A 226 -9.07 -6.27 -8.31
C LEU A 226 -10.06 -5.21 -8.79
N VAL A 227 -9.71 -3.95 -8.60
CA VAL A 227 -10.46 -2.81 -9.12
C VAL A 227 -9.98 -2.49 -10.53
N PHE A 228 -10.90 -2.09 -11.40
CA PHE A 228 -10.58 -1.73 -12.78
C PHE A 228 -9.53 -0.61 -12.85
N ASN A 229 -8.55 -0.84 -13.70
CA ASN A 229 -7.50 0.11 -14.03
C ASN A 229 -7.17 -0.04 -15.51
N ASP A 230 -7.38 1.03 -16.30
CA ASP A 230 -7.18 1.07 -17.75
C ASP A 230 -5.72 0.84 -18.18
N GLN A 231 -4.77 1.08 -17.29
CA GLN A 231 -3.33 0.87 -17.51
C GLN A 231 -2.88 -0.56 -17.17
N PHE A 232 -3.80 -1.40 -16.70
CA PHE A 232 -3.49 -2.73 -16.21
C PHE A 232 -4.07 -3.81 -17.13
N ILE A 233 -3.21 -4.65 -17.71
CA ILE A 233 -3.65 -5.73 -18.61
C ILE A 233 -4.12 -6.91 -17.78
N GLN A 234 -5.44 -6.98 -17.56
CA GLN A 234 -6.10 -7.99 -16.75
C GLN A 234 -5.89 -9.44 -17.25
N ASP A 235 -5.84 -9.64 -18.56
CA ASP A 235 -5.72 -10.97 -19.19
C ASP A 235 -4.42 -11.71 -18.86
N GLN A 236 -3.45 -11.01 -18.25
CA GLN A 236 -2.17 -11.59 -17.81
C GLN A 236 -2.16 -12.03 -16.34
N ILE A 237 -3.29 -11.85 -15.61
CA ILE A 237 -3.36 -12.17 -14.19
C ILE A 237 -3.91 -13.58 -14.01
N ASN A 238 -3.07 -14.45 -13.47
CA ASN A 238 -3.49 -15.78 -13.03
C ASN A 238 -3.56 -15.81 -11.48
N ILE A 239 -4.74 -15.48 -10.94
CA ILE A 239 -5.05 -15.56 -9.50
C ILE A 239 -6.38 -16.28 -9.34
N ASP A 240 -6.36 -17.39 -8.61
CA ASP A 240 -7.55 -18.18 -8.35
C ASP A 240 -8.61 -17.38 -7.57
N ASN A 241 -9.87 -17.55 -7.95
CA ASN A 241 -11.03 -16.92 -7.30
C ASN A 241 -11.02 -15.39 -7.28
N LEU A 242 -10.23 -14.74 -8.16
CA LEU A 242 -10.18 -13.29 -8.27
C LEU A 242 -11.57 -12.69 -8.52
N ILE A 243 -11.94 -11.73 -7.70
CA ILE A 243 -13.12 -10.89 -7.93
C ILE A 243 -12.65 -9.63 -8.64
N PHE A 244 -13.26 -9.34 -9.76
CA PHE A 244 -12.93 -8.16 -10.56
C PHE A 244 -14.12 -7.22 -10.67
N SER A 245 -13.88 -5.90 -10.56
CA SER A 245 -14.85 -4.86 -10.88
C SER A 245 -14.56 -4.25 -12.25
N ASN A 246 -15.59 -4.08 -13.07
CA ASN A 246 -15.52 -3.33 -14.33
C ASN A 246 -15.62 -1.81 -14.11
N LYS A 247 -15.83 -1.36 -12.87
CA LYS A 247 -15.86 0.05 -12.51
C LYS A 247 -14.53 0.47 -11.93
N PRO A 248 -14.07 1.70 -12.19
CA PRO A 248 -12.91 2.27 -11.53
C PRO A 248 -13.20 2.55 -10.03
N SER A 249 -12.15 2.89 -9.30
CA SER A 249 -12.27 3.40 -7.94
C SER A 249 -12.98 4.78 -7.90
N PRO A 250 -13.72 5.06 -6.85
CA PRO A 250 -13.96 4.26 -5.63
C PRO A 250 -15.12 3.26 -5.75
N GLU A 251 -16.03 3.38 -6.73
CA GLU A 251 -17.22 2.52 -6.90
C GLU A 251 -16.83 1.06 -7.13
N GLY A 252 -15.76 0.82 -7.88
CA GLY A 252 -15.21 -0.52 -8.11
C GLY A 252 -14.77 -1.20 -6.82
N TRP A 253 -14.21 -0.46 -5.88
CA TRP A 253 -13.88 -0.98 -4.56
C TRP A 253 -15.13 -1.49 -3.82
N ALA A 254 -16.19 -0.68 -3.79
CA ALA A 254 -17.44 -1.07 -3.14
C ALA A 254 -18.06 -2.31 -3.79
N ASP A 255 -18.00 -2.44 -5.12
CA ASP A 255 -18.53 -3.58 -5.87
C ASP A 255 -17.79 -4.88 -5.51
N VAL A 256 -16.45 -4.87 -5.53
CA VAL A 256 -15.67 -6.09 -5.20
C VAL A 256 -15.84 -6.48 -3.74
N ILE A 257 -15.91 -5.53 -2.80
CA ILE A 257 -16.14 -5.83 -1.39
C ILE A 257 -17.52 -6.44 -1.14
N LYS A 258 -18.58 -5.88 -1.73
CA LYS A 258 -19.93 -6.48 -1.65
C LYS A 258 -19.95 -7.93 -2.14
N THR A 259 -19.30 -8.18 -3.27
CA THR A 259 -19.20 -9.53 -3.84
C THR A 259 -18.40 -10.47 -2.96
N ALA A 260 -17.27 -9.99 -2.39
CA ALA A 260 -16.43 -10.77 -1.49
C ALA A 260 -17.16 -11.17 -0.20
N LEU A 261 -17.90 -10.24 0.41
CA LEU A 261 -18.67 -10.50 1.62
C LEU A 261 -19.80 -11.49 1.37
N LEU A 262 -20.51 -11.39 0.23
CA LEU A 262 -21.51 -12.37 -0.18
C LEU A 262 -20.90 -13.79 -0.33
N LYS A 263 -19.72 -13.92 -0.94
CA LYS A 263 -19.01 -15.21 -1.03
C LYS A 263 -18.64 -15.78 0.35
N LEU A 264 -18.41 -14.95 1.34
CA LEU A 264 -18.13 -15.36 2.71
C LEU A 264 -19.40 -15.70 3.52
N ASN A 265 -20.59 -15.42 3.00
CA ASN A 265 -21.86 -15.46 3.76
C ASN A 265 -21.79 -14.58 5.03
N TYR A 266 -21.24 -13.38 4.87
CA TYR A 266 -21.03 -12.38 5.92
C TYR A 266 -22.13 -11.33 5.92
#